data_0223f4540066d7dc53103af89633da59
#
_entry.id   0223f4540066d7dc53103af89633da59
#
_cell.length_a   1.000
_cell.length_b   1.000
_cell.length_c   1.000
_cell.angle_alpha   90.00
_cell.angle_beta   90.00
_cell.angle_gamma   90.00
#
_symmetry.space_group_name_H-M   'P 1'
#
loop_
_entity.id
_entity.type
_entity.pdbx_description
1 polymer ?
#
loop_
_entity_poly.entity_id
_entity_poly.type
_entity_poly.pdbx_seq_one_letter_code
_entity_poly.pdbx_strand_id
1 'polypeptide(L)'
;MQSIPRGFLKIPSLIGIEQTLKAQSHIDRLNSEIAAKEPDTKRLMHEAEQLNKRLAQERLNLEKASQSFRKKEAKARAKSELTQELAAETHHNLEQALPHLEASMQAINSIDKNEIAEMRGFKAPPEMVLNVLEAVCILLGVKPDWATAKNLLSDPSLIQQLVEYDKDNLSDAVLKRIRRYIENPKFIPEEVGKVSRACCSLCMWVRAIDYYAKIFKTIEPKRIKLLQAESELAEAMASLRKETDRVTHIESTITNIQVKQTKTFLMLFSSIFFIVSP
;
A
#
# COMPACT_ATOMS: atom_id res chain seq x y z
N MET A 1 29.76 -112.55 33.97
CA MET A 1 28.50 -111.82 33.88
C MET A 1 28.67 -110.44 34.52
N GLN A 2 28.96 -109.43 33.73
CA GLN A 2 29.16 -108.07 34.21
C GLN A 2 27.89 -107.24 33.98
N SER A 3 27.34 -106.80 35.07
CA SER A 3 26.17 -105.90 35.07
C SER A 3 26.59 -104.47 34.65
N ILE A 4 26.02 -103.95 33.57
CA ILE A 4 26.16 -102.56 33.10
C ILE A 4 25.37 -101.66 34.01
N PRO A 5 25.95 -100.58 34.57
CA PRO A 5 25.18 -99.63 35.40
C PRO A 5 24.21 -98.81 34.60
N ARG A 6 22.92 -98.87 35.00
CA ARG A 6 21.78 -97.99 34.45
C ARG A 6 21.86 -96.56 35.03
N GLY A 7 22.83 -95.80 34.68
CA GLY A 7 22.94 -94.47 35.34
C GLY A 7 23.18 -93.27 34.46
N PHE A 8 23.41 -93.41 33.12
CA PHE A 8 23.97 -92.32 32.34
C PHE A 8 23.10 -91.73 31.20
N LEU A 9 21.80 -92.14 31.12
CA LEU A 9 20.95 -91.71 30.01
C LEU A 9 19.86 -90.66 30.40
N LYS A 10 19.82 -90.15 31.65
CA LYS A 10 18.76 -89.22 32.10
C LYS A 10 19.15 -87.75 32.13
N ILE A 11 20.39 -87.38 32.11
CA ILE A 11 20.85 -86.01 32.30
C ILE A 11 20.61 -85.13 31.05
N PRO A 12 20.93 -85.59 29.77
CA PRO A 12 20.67 -84.75 28.62
C PRO A 12 19.19 -84.48 28.32
N SER A 13 18.30 -85.42 28.60
CA SER A 13 16.88 -85.31 28.40
C SER A 13 16.21 -84.38 29.43
N LEU A 14 16.70 -84.31 30.67
CA LEU A 14 16.21 -83.41 31.70
C LEU A 14 16.61 -81.94 31.37
N ILE A 15 17.84 -81.68 30.93
CA ILE A 15 18.32 -80.39 30.53
C ILE A 15 17.56 -79.88 29.28
N GLY A 16 17.28 -80.78 28.33
CA GLY A 16 16.44 -80.43 27.14
C GLY A 16 15.02 -80.09 27.52
N ILE A 17 14.36 -80.80 28.47
CA ILE A 17 13.03 -80.47 28.95
C ILE A 17 13.04 -79.15 29.72
N GLU A 18 14.01 -78.85 30.52
CA GLU A 18 14.11 -77.59 31.25
C GLU A 18 14.32 -76.39 30.29
N GLN A 19 15.16 -76.57 29.25
CA GLN A 19 15.30 -75.52 28.21
C GLN A 19 14.03 -75.27 27.39
N THR A 20 13.29 -76.35 27.03
CA THR A 20 12.01 -76.22 26.35
C THR A 20 10.92 -75.54 27.19
N LEU A 21 10.89 -75.83 28.49
CA LEU A 21 9.96 -75.17 29.44
C LEU A 21 10.29 -73.69 29.61
N LYS A 22 11.59 -73.38 29.74
CA LYS A 22 12.06 -71.94 29.76
C LYS A 22 11.68 -71.22 28.46
N ALA A 23 11.91 -71.81 27.30
CA ALA A 23 11.54 -71.25 26.01
C ALA A 23 10.02 -71.04 25.90
N GLN A 24 9.22 -72.02 26.32
CA GLN A 24 7.75 -71.89 26.32
C GLN A 24 7.27 -70.77 27.23
N SER A 25 7.80 -70.66 28.45
CA SER A 25 7.42 -69.57 29.38
C SER A 25 7.84 -68.22 28.85
N HIS A 26 8.94 -68.12 28.08
CA HIS A 26 9.34 -66.89 27.40
C HIS A 26 8.41 -66.54 26.24
N ILE A 27 7.99 -67.51 25.44
CA ILE A 27 6.98 -67.34 24.36
C ILE A 27 5.66 -66.89 24.96
N ASP A 28 5.17 -67.47 26.01
CA ASP A 28 3.92 -67.10 26.64
C ASP A 28 3.97 -65.69 27.23
N ARG A 29 5.09 -65.28 27.78
CA ARG A 29 5.32 -63.93 28.23
C ARG A 29 5.27 -62.94 27.05
N LEU A 30 6.01 -63.23 25.97
CA LEU A 30 6.06 -62.39 24.76
C LEU A 30 4.63 -62.27 24.11
N ASN A 31 3.92 -63.37 24.04
CA ASN A 31 2.51 -63.35 23.54
C ASN A 31 1.60 -62.49 24.39
N SER A 32 1.76 -62.53 25.72
CA SER A 32 0.99 -61.66 26.63
C SER A 32 1.37 -60.18 26.45
N GLU A 33 2.66 -59.85 26.29
CA GLU A 33 3.12 -58.51 26.04
C GLU A 33 2.65 -57.96 24.68
N ILE A 34 2.65 -58.79 23.63
CA ILE A 34 2.10 -58.47 22.31
C ILE A 34 0.57 -58.19 22.41
N ALA A 35 -0.18 -59.08 23.06
CA ALA A 35 -1.61 -58.92 23.24
C ALA A 35 -1.97 -57.66 24.03
N ALA A 36 -1.15 -57.30 25.02
CA ALA A 36 -1.37 -56.06 25.80
C ALA A 36 -1.09 -54.76 24.97
N LYS A 37 -0.19 -54.79 24.01
CA LYS A 37 0.17 -53.64 23.17
C LYS A 37 -0.65 -53.54 21.87
N GLU A 38 -1.28 -54.59 21.45
CA GLU A 38 -2.05 -54.64 20.21
C GLU A 38 -3.14 -53.54 20.14
N PRO A 39 -3.97 -53.28 21.18
CA PRO A 39 -5.03 -52.27 21.14
C PRO A 39 -4.46 -50.85 21.02
N ASP A 40 -3.34 -50.56 21.70
CA ASP A 40 -2.67 -49.24 21.59
C ASP A 40 -2.10 -49.01 20.19
N THR A 41 -1.47 -50.04 19.61
CA THR A 41 -0.95 -50.00 18.25
C THR A 41 -2.04 -49.76 17.23
N LYS A 42 -3.16 -50.47 17.34
CA LYS A 42 -4.36 -50.25 16.47
C LYS A 42 -4.92 -48.83 16.62
N ARG A 43 -5.00 -48.30 17.83
CA ARG A 43 -5.40 -46.93 18.09
C ARG A 43 -4.50 -45.90 17.42
N LEU A 44 -3.15 -46.05 17.59
CA LEU A 44 -2.17 -45.16 16.99
C LEU A 44 -2.17 -45.24 15.45
N MET A 45 -2.37 -46.42 14.88
CA MET A 45 -2.52 -46.60 13.42
C MET A 45 -3.75 -45.85 12.89
N HIS A 46 -4.87 -45.97 13.58
CA HIS A 46 -6.08 -45.24 13.22
C HIS A 46 -5.89 -43.72 13.33
N GLU A 47 -5.23 -43.23 14.40
CA GLU A 47 -4.92 -41.82 14.56
C GLU A 47 -3.99 -41.32 13.45
N ALA A 48 -2.97 -42.08 13.07
CA ALA A 48 -2.08 -41.75 11.96
C ALA A 48 -2.83 -41.64 10.61
N GLU A 49 -3.77 -42.55 10.35
CA GLU A 49 -4.61 -42.50 9.16
C GLU A 49 -5.52 -41.26 9.13
N GLN A 50 -6.10 -40.90 10.26
CA GLN A 50 -6.92 -39.67 10.40
C GLN A 50 -6.09 -38.40 10.17
N LEU A 51 -4.87 -38.35 10.73
CA LEU A 51 -3.95 -37.24 10.50
C LEU A 51 -3.53 -37.14 9.02
N ASN A 52 -3.30 -38.26 8.35
CA ASN A 52 -2.99 -38.29 6.91
C ASN A 52 -4.16 -37.74 6.06
N LYS A 53 -5.40 -38.14 6.36
CA LYS A 53 -6.59 -37.63 5.67
C LYS A 53 -6.75 -36.12 5.87
N ARG A 54 -6.56 -35.63 7.11
CA ARG A 54 -6.61 -34.21 7.42
C ARG A 54 -5.50 -33.43 6.72
N LEU A 55 -4.27 -33.96 6.70
CA LEU A 55 -3.14 -33.34 6.01
C LEU A 55 -3.39 -33.22 4.51
N ALA A 56 -3.93 -34.25 3.86
CA ALA A 56 -4.29 -34.21 2.45
C ALA A 56 -5.36 -33.14 2.16
N GLN A 57 -6.38 -33.02 3.03
CA GLN A 57 -7.42 -32.00 2.89
C GLN A 57 -6.87 -30.58 3.06
N GLU A 58 -6.01 -30.35 4.07
CA GLU A 58 -5.42 -29.01 4.28
C GLU A 58 -4.45 -28.62 3.15
N ARG A 59 -3.73 -29.56 2.57
CA ARG A 59 -2.91 -29.31 1.37
C ARG A 59 -3.76 -28.89 0.17
N LEU A 60 -4.91 -29.50 -0.03
CA LEU A 60 -5.85 -29.09 -1.07
C LEU A 60 -6.41 -27.68 -0.81
N ASN A 61 -6.72 -27.38 0.45
CA ASN A 61 -7.17 -26.05 0.87
C ASN A 61 -6.08 -24.99 0.62
N LEU A 62 -4.82 -25.32 0.93
CA LEU A 62 -3.67 -24.45 0.69
C LEU A 62 -3.51 -24.14 -0.81
N GLU A 63 -3.62 -25.16 -1.68
CA GLU A 63 -3.51 -24.96 -3.12
C GLU A 63 -4.59 -23.99 -3.65
N LYS A 64 -5.84 -24.17 -3.23
CA LYS A 64 -6.94 -23.26 -3.58
C LYS A 64 -6.72 -21.84 -3.05
N ALA A 65 -6.27 -21.70 -1.80
CA ALA A 65 -5.98 -20.41 -1.20
C ALA A 65 -4.80 -19.72 -1.90
N SER A 66 -3.74 -20.47 -2.24
CA SER A 66 -2.58 -19.96 -2.98
C SER A 66 -2.94 -19.47 -4.38
N GLN A 67 -3.83 -20.17 -5.09
CA GLN A 67 -4.32 -19.72 -6.39
C GLN A 67 -5.14 -18.42 -6.27
N SER A 68 -5.99 -18.30 -5.24
CA SER A 68 -6.75 -17.08 -4.95
C SER A 68 -5.82 -15.93 -4.60
N PHE A 69 -4.82 -16.17 -3.76
CA PHE A 69 -3.80 -15.20 -3.38
C PHE A 69 -3.07 -14.64 -4.61
N ARG A 70 -2.54 -15.50 -5.49
CA ARG A 70 -1.83 -15.08 -6.71
C ARG A 70 -2.69 -14.19 -7.62
N LYS A 71 -3.99 -14.51 -7.76
CA LYS A 71 -4.92 -13.68 -8.55
C LYS A 71 -5.13 -12.31 -7.93
N LYS A 72 -5.28 -12.23 -6.61
CA LYS A 72 -5.46 -10.96 -5.89
C LYS A 72 -4.18 -10.15 -5.87
N GLU A 73 -3.02 -10.78 -5.72
CA GLU A 73 -1.71 -10.15 -5.78
C GLU A 73 -1.47 -9.49 -7.15
N ALA A 74 -1.71 -10.22 -8.24
CA ALA A 74 -1.59 -9.67 -9.58
C ALA A 74 -2.53 -8.47 -9.81
N LYS A 75 -3.77 -8.54 -9.31
CA LYS A 75 -4.72 -7.43 -9.39
C LYS A 75 -4.27 -6.21 -8.58
N ALA A 76 -3.78 -6.42 -7.36
CA ALA A 76 -3.29 -5.33 -6.51
C ALA A 76 -2.05 -4.67 -7.12
N ARG A 77 -1.14 -5.47 -7.68
CA ARG A 77 0.06 -4.97 -8.36
C ARG A 77 -0.29 -4.11 -9.58
N ALA A 78 -1.17 -4.58 -10.46
CA ALA A 78 -1.60 -3.82 -11.63
C ALA A 78 -2.27 -2.49 -11.24
N LYS A 79 -3.09 -2.48 -10.17
CA LYS A 79 -3.68 -1.25 -9.64
C LYS A 79 -2.64 -0.30 -9.06
N SER A 80 -1.62 -0.83 -8.36
CA SER A 80 -0.51 -0.04 -7.81
C SER A 80 0.28 0.64 -8.92
N GLU A 81 0.64 -0.08 -9.97
CA GLU A 81 1.36 0.46 -11.14
C GLU A 81 0.56 1.60 -11.80
N LEU A 82 -0.73 1.38 -12.07
CA LEU A 82 -1.60 2.41 -12.64
C LEU A 82 -1.72 3.65 -11.74
N THR A 83 -1.87 3.47 -10.43
CA THR A 83 -1.98 4.57 -9.47
C THR A 83 -0.68 5.38 -9.43
N GLN A 84 0.49 4.72 -9.47
CA GLN A 84 1.80 5.39 -9.50
C GLN A 84 1.99 6.20 -10.79
N GLU A 85 1.61 5.66 -11.95
CA GLU A 85 1.67 6.39 -13.22
C GLU A 85 0.79 7.65 -13.19
N LEU A 86 -0.45 7.53 -12.71
CA LEU A 86 -1.35 8.68 -12.57
C LEU A 86 -0.82 9.73 -11.59
N ALA A 87 -0.25 9.30 -10.48
CA ALA A 87 0.34 10.20 -9.49
C ALA A 87 1.55 10.95 -10.08
N ALA A 88 2.46 10.24 -10.76
CA ALA A 88 3.62 10.85 -11.41
C ALA A 88 3.23 11.86 -12.48
N GLU A 89 2.25 11.54 -13.33
CA GLU A 89 1.73 12.45 -14.36
C GLU A 89 1.09 13.70 -13.74
N THR A 90 0.30 13.51 -12.68
CA THR A 90 -0.37 14.61 -11.98
C THR A 90 0.65 15.55 -11.32
N HIS A 91 1.67 15.00 -10.67
CA HIS A 91 2.74 15.75 -10.03
C HIS A 91 3.57 16.53 -11.05
N HIS A 92 4.00 15.89 -12.13
CA HIS A 92 4.77 16.55 -13.19
C HIS A 92 4.06 17.77 -13.78
N ASN A 93 2.76 17.67 -14.03
CA ASN A 93 1.98 18.78 -14.56
C ASN A 93 1.87 19.97 -13.56
N LEU A 94 1.79 19.69 -12.24
CA LEU A 94 1.79 20.76 -11.23
C LEU A 94 3.18 21.42 -11.10
N GLU A 95 4.24 20.65 -11.16
CA GLU A 95 5.61 21.17 -11.10
C GLU A 95 5.91 22.20 -12.19
N GLN A 96 5.27 22.11 -13.35
CA GLN A 96 5.44 23.10 -14.42
C GLN A 96 4.85 24.46 -14.09
N ALA A 97 3.78 24.51 -13.26
CA ALA A 97 3.10 25.76 -12.91
C ALA A 97 3.72 26.46 -11.69
N LEU A 98 4.28 25.71 -10.75
CA LEU A 98 4.79 26.23 -9.49
C LEU A 98 5.90 27.29 -9.64
N PRO A 99 6.93 27.11 -10.49
CA PRO A 99 8.00 28.11 -10.62
C PRO A 99 7.51 29.48 -11.09
N HIS A 100 6.54 29.51 -12.01
CA HIS A 100 5.94 30.77 -12.48
C HIS A 100 5.15 31.48 -11.37
N LEU A 101 4.46 30.69 -10.55
CA LEU A 101 3.72 31.21 -9.42
C LEU A 101 4.64 31.75 -8.33
N GLU A 102 5.70 31.00 -7.99
CA GLU A 102 6.69 31.39 -6.99
C GLU A 102 7.43 32.68 -7.43
N ALA A 103 7.86 32.76 -8.68
CA ALA A 103 8.50 33.95 -9.22
C ALA A 103 7.57 35.17 -9.13
N SER A 104 6.27 35.00 -9.43
CA SER A 104 5.30 36.08 -9.32
C SER A 104 5.04 36.52 -7.89
N MET A 105 5.03 35.57 -6.92
CA MET A 105 4.88 35.88 -5.49
C MET A 105 6.12 36.64 -4.95
N GLN A 106 7.31 36.26 -5.36
CA GLN A 106 8.54 36.98 -5.03
C GLN A 106 8.48 38.41 -5.60
N ALA A 107 8.04 38.58 -6.83
CA ALA A 107 7.88 39.89 -7.45
C ALA A 107 6.84 40.76 -6.72
N ILE A 108 5.72 40.20 -6.28
CA ILE A 108 4.71 40.90 -5.46
C ILE A 108 5.29 41.34 -4.13
N ASN A 109 5.98 40.43 -3.42
CA ASN A 109 6.59 40.75 -2.12
C ASN A 109 7.73 41.81 -2.22
N SER A 110 8.32 41.98 -3.40
CA SER A 110 9.37 42.99 -3.63
C SER A 110 8.83 44.40 -3.98
N ILE A 111 7.51 44.56 -4.11
CA ILE A 111 6.91 45.86 -4.43
C ILE A 111 7.10 46.82 -3.25
N ASP A 112 7.75 47.98 -3.52
CA ASP A 112 7.93 49.03 -2.52
C ASP A 112 6.65 49.88 -2.36
N LYS A 113 6.45 50.39 -1.13
CA LYS A 113 5.36 51.32 -0.80
C LYS A 113 5.40 52.59 -1.67
N ASN A 114 6.58 53.06 -2.03
CA ASN A 114 6.77 54.23 -2.92
C ASN A 114 6.26 53.93 -4.33
N GLU A 115 6.51 52.72 -4.86
CA GLU A 115 6.02 52.29 -6.17
C GLU A 115 4.50 52.24 -6.23
N ILE A 116 3.86 51.76 -5.13
CA ILE A 116 2.39 51.77 -4.97
C ILE A 116 1.87 53.22 -4.90
N ALA A 117 2.57 54.09 -4.16
CA ALA A 117 2.18 55.50 -4.05
C ALA A 117 2.29 56.22 -5.39
N GLU A 118 3.34 55.92 -6.18
CA GLU A 118 3.50 56.43 -7.54
C GLU A 118 2.34 56.05 -8.44
N MET A 119 1.96 54.76 -8.49
CA MET A 119 0.80 54.31 -9.26
C MET A 119 -0.49 55.01 -8.84
N ARG A 120 -0.70 55.15 -7.53
CA ARG A 120 -1.89 55.85 -7.01
C ARG A 120 -1.92 57.33 -7.40
N GLY A 121 -0.75 57.94 -7.60
CA GLY A 121 -0.56 59.36 -7.96
C GLY A 121 -1.04 59.70 -9.37
N PHE A 122 -1.21 58.73 -10.27
CA PHE A 122 -1.67 59.02 -11.63
C PHE A 122 -3.08 59.68 -11.64
N LYS A 123 -3.16 60.85 -12.29
CA LYS A 123 -4.49 61.51 -12.56
C LYS A 123 -5.24 60.77 -13.65
N ALA A 124 -4.53 60.42 -14.73
CA ALA A 124 -4.97 59.58 -15.83
C ALA A 124 -3.90 58.50 -16.04
N PRO A 125 -4.15 57.22 -15.63
CA PRO A 125 -3.13 56.18 -15.74
C PRO A 125 -2.92 55.86 -17.24
N PRO A 126 -1.70 55.50 -17.64
CA PRO A 126 -1.45 54.90 -18.94
C PRO A 126 -2.31 53.64 -19.13
N GLU A 127 -2.73 53.41 -20.38
CA GLU A 127 -3.65 52.28 -20.71
C GLU A 127 -3.14 50.92 -20.16
N MET A 128 -1.82 50.67 -20.21
CA MET A 128 -1.26 49.44 -19.72
C MET A 128 -1.36 49.29 -18.21
N VAL A 129 -1.19 50.38 -17.45
CA VAL A 129 -1.35 50.39 -15.99
C VAL A 129 -2.82 50.15 -15.63
N LEU A 130 -3.75 50.78 -16.37
CA LEU A 130 -5.18 50.60 -16.19
C LEU A 130 -5.58 49.12 -16.43
N ASN A 131 -5.15 48.53 -17.53
CA ASN A 131 -5.46 47.15 -17.92
C ASN A 131 -4.97 46.16 -16.85
N VAL A 132 -3.77 46.36 -16.30
CA VAL A 132 -3.24 45.48 -15.24
C VAL A 132 -4.04 45.59 -13.96
N LEU A 133 -4.37 46.82 -13.53
CA LEU A 133 -5.14 47.03 -12.32
C LEU A 133 -6.60 46.60 -12.44
N GLU A 134 -7.22 46.73 -13.61
CA GLU A 134 -8.56 46.18 -13.90
C GLU A 134 -8.54 44.66 -13.82
N ALA A 135 -7.50 44.00 -14.36
CA ALA A 135 -7.35 42.55 -14.24
C ALA A 135 -7.17 42.11 -12.78
N VAL A 136 -6.41 42.85 -11.98
CA VAL A 136 -6.26 42.59 -10.51
C VAL A 136 -7.61 42.78 -9.81
N CYS A 137 -8.38 43.85 -10.11
CA CYS A 137 -9.73 44.07 -9.59
C CYS A 137 -10.65 42.88 -9.87
N ILE A 138 -10.62 42.37 -11.11
CA ILE A 138 -11.42 41.20 -11.51
C ILE A 138 -11.07 39.98 -10.69
N LEU A 139 -9.77 39.70 -10.48
CA LEU A 139 -9.33 38.57 -9.66
C LEU A 139 -9.76 38.73 -8.21
N LEU A 140 -9.64 39.92 -7.63
CA LEU A 140 -10.08 40.20 -6.27
C LEU A 140 -11.60 40.35 -6.12
N GLY A 141 -12.37 40.17 -7.21
CA GLY A 141 -13.86 40.20 -7.19
C GLY A 141 -14.48 41.57 -7.02
N VAL A 142 -13.71 42.63 -7.29
CA VAL A 142 -14.20 44.03 -7.22
C VAL A 142 -14.42 44.62 -8.60
N LYS A 143 -15.06 45.83 -8.65
CA LYS A 143 -15.35 46.51 -9.92
C LYS A 143 -14.06 46.91 -10.65
N PRO A 144 -13.88 46.56 -11.92
CA PRO A 144 -12.69 46.90 -12.70
C PRO A 144 -12.77 48.32 -13.23
N ASP A 145 -12.48 49.28 -12.39
CA ASP A 145 -12.35 50.68 -12.77
C ASP A 145 -11.22 51.37 -11.99
N TRP A 146 -10.79 52.52 -12.50
CA TRP A 146 -9.66 53.26 -11.91
C TRP A 146 -9.97 53.75 -10.48
N ALA A 147 -11.18 54.10 -10.15
CA ALA A 147 -11.54 54.56 -8.81
C ALA A 147 -11.38 53.43 -7.79
N THR A 148 -11.86 52.23 -8.12
CA THR A 148 -11.73 51.03 -7.32
C THR A 148 -10.25 50.61 -7.21
N ALA A 149 -9.51 50.66 -8.32
CA ALA A 149 -8.08 50.35 -8.32
C ALA A 149 -7.27 51.28 -7.39
N LYS A 150 -7.60 52.58 -7.39
CA LYS A 150 -6.98 53.54 -6.43
C LYS A 150 -7.28 53.17 -4.97
N ASN A 151 -8.48 52.74 -4.65
CA ASN A 151 -8.83 52.30 -3.33
C ASN A 151 -8.05 51.05 -2.92
N LEU A 152 -7.93 50.07 -3.83
CA LEU A 152 -7.08 48.91 -3.60
C LEU A 152 -5.62 49.26 -3.36
N LEU A 153 -5.04 50.16 -4.14
CA LEU A 153 -3.67 50.65 -3.96
C LEU A 153 -3.47 51.44 -2.68
N SER A 154 -4.55 51.88 -2.01
CA SER A 154 -4.54 52.57 -0.74
C SER A 154 -4.68 51.61 0.44
N ASP A 155 -5.04 50.35 0.19
CA ASP A 155 -5.17 49.32 1.21
C ASP A 155 -3.78 48.76 1.59
N PRO A 156 -3.34 48.89 2.84
CA PRO A 156 -2.06 48.38 3.30
C PRO A 156 -1.99 46.84 3.26
N SER A 157 -3.15 46.17 3.20
CA SER A 157 -3.23 44.69 3.14
C SER A 157 -3.21 44.15 1.72
N LEU A 158 -3.15 44.99 0.68
CA LEU A 158 -3.21 44.56 -0.74
C LEU A 158 -2.17 43.46 -1.05
N ILE A 159 -0.92 43.69 -0.68
CA ILE A 159 0.17 42.70 -0.93
C ILE A 159 -0.15 41.36 -0.28
N GLN A 160 -0.63 41.38 0.95
CA GLN A 160 -1.01 40.17 1.68
C GLN A 160 -2.19 39.47 0.99
N GLN A 161 -3.23 40.20 0.55
CA GLN A 161 -4.36 39.65 -0.20
C GLN A 161 -3.94 38.97 -1.49
N LEU A 162 -2.94 39.51 -2.20
CA LEU A 162 -2.40 38.94 -3.45
C LEU A 162 -1.58 37.66 -3.17
N VAL A 163 -0.81 37.65 -2.07
CA VAL A 163 -0.03 36.48 -1.66
C VAL A 163 -0.90 35.33 -1.17
N GLU A 164 -1.93 35.63 -0.39
CA GLU A 164 -2.88 34.67 0.19
C GLU A 164 -4.05 34.33 -0.73
N TYR A 165 -4.00 34.79 -1.99
CA TYR A 165 -5.08 34.62 -2.95
C TYR A 165 -5.41 33.14 -3.19
N ASP A 166 -6.72 32.80 -3.08
CA ASP A 166 -7.21 31.43 -3.36
C ASP A 166 -7.26 31.18 -4.86
N LYS A 167 -6.14 30.67 -5.38
CA LYS A 167 -5.95 30.35 -6.80
C LYS A 167 -6.65 29.05 -7.23
N ASP A 168 -7.04 28.20 -6.29
CA ASP A 168 -7.60 26.88 -6.57
C ASP A 168 -9.09 26.96 -6.92
N ASN A 169 -9.80 27.96 -6.40
CA ASN A 169 -11.24 28.14 -6.56
C ASN A 169 -11.65 29.21 -7.59
N LEU A 170 -10.89 29.36 -8.67
CA LEU A 170 -11.19 30.33 -9.72
C LEU A 170 -12.34 29.91 -10.63
N SER A 171 -13.40 30.74 -10.69
CA SER A 171 -14.50 30.49 -11.59
C SER A 171 -14.15 30.74 -13.06
N ASP A 172 -14.79 29.98 -13.97
CA ASP A 172 -14.62 30.16 -15.42
C ASP A 172 -15.00 31.57 -15.91
N ALA A 173 -15.95 32.20 -15.25
CA ALA A 173 -16.35 33.54 -15.54
C ALA A 173 -15.23 34.55 -15.27
N VAL A 174 -14.52 34.43 -14.14
CA VAL A 174 -13.38 35.30 -13.81
C VAL A 174 -12.24 35.07 -14.79
N LEU A 175 -11.88 33.81 -15.07
CA LEU A 175 -10.80 33.48 -16.03
C LEU A 175 -11.11 34.01 -17.42
N LYS A 176 -12.35 33.89 -17.89
CA LYS A 176 -12.76 34.44 -19.22
C LYS A 176 -12.64 35.96 -19.29
N ARG A 177 -12.86 36.64 -18.15
CA ARG A 177 -12.75 38.11 -18.09
C ARG A 177 -11.29 38.56 -18.13
N ILE A 178 -10.40 37.94 -17.35
CA ILE A 178 -8.98 38.34 -17.34
C ILE A 178 -8.25 37.96 -18.62
N ARG A 179 -8.68 36.89 -19.33
CA ARG A 179 -8.06 36.47 -20.59
C ARG A 179 -8.14 37.58 -21.66
N ARG A 180 -9.17 38.44 -21.67
CA ARG A 180 -9.27 39.58 -22.57
C ARG A 180 -8.07 40.55 -22.42
N TYR A 181 -7.54 40.66 -21.21
CA TYR A 181 -6.33 41.48 -20.96
C TYR A 181 -5.08 40.71 -21.35
N ILE A 182 -4.97 39.45 -20.98
CA ILE A 182 -3.79 38.61 -21.21
C ILE A 182 -3.55 38.36 -22.72
N GLU A 183 -4.61 38.29 -23.52
CA GLU A 183 -4.54 38.12 -24.98
C GLU A 183 -4.03 39.39 -25.70
N ASN A 184 -4.02 40.55 -25.04
CA ASN A 184 -3.39 41.74 -25.57
C ASN A 184 -1.88 41.54 -25.68
N PRO A 185 -1.28 41.66 -26.89
CA PRO A 185 0.16 41.48 -27.07
C PRO A 185 1.05 42.37 -26.20
N LYS A 186 0.51 43.51 -25.78
CA LYS A 186 1.20 44.48 -24.89
C LYS A 186 1.09 44.12 -23.42
N PHE A 187 0.22 43.18 -23.03
CA PHE A 187 0.05 42.75 -21.65
C PHE A 187 1.13 41.73 -21.25
N ILE A 188 2.38 42.16 -21.40
CA ILE A 188 3.55 41.37 -21.03
C ILE A 188 4.41 42.15 -20.03
N PRO A 189 5.07 41.49 -19.06
CA PRO A 189 5.85 42.17 -18.03
C PRO A 189 6.87 43.16 -18.57
N GLU A 190 7.52 42.82 -19.67
CA GLU A 190 8.55 43.65 -20.34
C GLU A 190 7.99 44.97 -20.85
N GLU A 191 6.79 44.99 -21.39
CA GLU A 191 6.14 46.22 -21.89
C GLU A 191 5.57 47.04 -20.74
N VAL A 192 4.89 46.36 -19.80
CA VAL A 192 4.31 47.02 -18.63
C VAL A 192 5.41 47.61 -17.73
N GLY A 193 6.53 46.94 -17.59
CA GLY A 193 7.68 47.39 -16.79
C GLY A 193 8.35 48.67 -17.27
N LYS A 194 8.19 49.02 -18.57
CA LYS A 194 8.65 50.31 -19.11
C LYS A 194 7.90 51.47 -18.52
N VAL A 195 6.66 51.25 -18.03
CA VAL A 195 5.80 52.31 -17.49
C VAL A 195 5.84 52.34 -15.97
N SER A 196 5.77 51.15 -15.32
CA SER A 196 5.80 51.03 -13.86
C SER A 196 6.32 49.69 -13.46
N ARG A 197 7.29 49.67 -12.54
CA ARG A 197 7.88 48.45 -11.99
C ARG A 197 6.87 47.65 -11.14
N ALA A 198 6.11 48.35 -10.30
CA ALA A 198 5.08 47.66 -9.51
C ALA A 198 3.96 47.05 -10.39
N CYS A 199 3.57 47.76 -11.50
CA CYS A 199 2.65 47.19 -12.46
C CYS A 199 3.23 45.95 -13.18
N CYS A 200 4.55 45.90 -13.41
CA CYS A 200 5.22 44.70 -13.95
C CYS A 200 4.98 43.50 -13.03
N SER A 201 5.23 43.65 -11.73
CA SER A 201 5.01 42.59 -10.72
C SER A 201 3.56 42.15 -10.68
N LEU A 202 2.60 43.07 -10.72
CA LEU A 202 1.15 42.77 -10.80
C LEU A 202 0.78 42.05 -12.10
N CYS A 203 1.37 42.44 -13.22
CA CYS A 203 1.18 41.77 -14.51
C CYS A 203 1.70 40.33 -14.49
N MET A 204 2.90 40.13 -13.93
CA MET A 204 3.46 38.78 -13.71
C MET A 204 2.51 37.92 -12.89
N TRP A 205 1.97 38.47 -11.80
CA TRP A 205 1.04 37.76 -10.93
C TRP A 205 -0.26 37.39 -11.65
N VAL A 206 -0.91 38.32 -12.36
CA VAL A 206 -2.13 38.03 -13.13
C VAL A 206 -1.90 36.90 -14.15
N ARG A 207 -0.78 36.95 -14.88
CA ARG A 207 -0.39 35.91 -15.86
C ARG A 207 -0.09 34.57 -15.20
N ALA A 208 0.59 34.58 -14.05
CA ALA A 208 0.88 33.34 -13.30
C ALA A 208 -0.39 32.68 -12.78
N ILE A 209 -1.36 33.47 -12.29
CA ILE A 209 -2.67 32.97 -11.86
C ILE A 209 -3.46 32.34 -13.04
N ASP A 210 -3.51 32.98 -14.22
CA ASP A 210 -4.17 32.41 -15.39
C ASP A 210 -3.49 31.11 -15.86
N TYR A 211 -2.14 31.11 -15.89
CA TYR A 211 -1.36 29.92 -16.25
C TYR A 211 -1.58 28.76 -15.29
N TYR A 212 -1.51 29.05 -13.98
CA TYR A 212 -1.80 28.06 -12.94
C TYR A 212 -3.22 27.50 -13.08
N ALA A 213 -4.22 28.37 -13.25
CA ALA A 213 -5.61 27.96 -13.39
C ALA A 213 -5.87 27.08 -14.62
N LYS A 214 -5.17 27.34 -15.75
CA LYS A 214 -5.23 26.47 -16.94
C LYS A 214 -4.71 25.07 -16.64
N ILE A 215 -3.54 25.00 -16.01
CA ILE A 215 -2.93 23.72 -15.63
C ILE A 215 -3.79 23.00 -14.61
N PHE A 216 -4.23 23.69 -13.55
CA PHE A 216 -5.09 23.13 -12.51
C PHE A 216 -6.37 22.49 -13.07
N LYS A 217 -7.05 23.17 -14.00
CA LYS A 217 -8.25 22.63 -14.66
C LYS A 217 -7.96 21.41 -15.53
N THR A 218 -6.80 21.33 -16.13
CA THR A 218 -6.38 20.15 -16.90
C THR A 218 -6.06 18.97 -15.98
N ILE A 219 -5.56 19.26 -14.77
CA ILE A 219 -5.16 18.25 -13.78
C ILE A 219 -6.36 17.76 -12.97
N GLU A 220 -7.38 18.59 -12.70
CA GLU A 220 -8.49 18.25 -11.82
C GLU A 220 -9.19 16.93 -12.17
N PRO A 221 -9.52 16.61 -13.44
CA PRO A 221 -10.07 15.33 -13.80
C PRO A 221 -9.10 14.17 -13.57
N LYS A 222 -7.78 14.41 -13.63
CA LYS A 222 -6.74 13.42 -13.32
C LYS A 222 -6.62 13.19 -11.81
N ARG A 223 -6.75 14.26 -11.01
CA ARG A 223 -6.81 14.15 -9.52
C ARG A 223 -8.00 13.32 -9.06
N ILE A 224 -9.17 13.52 -9.65
CA ILE A 224 -10.36 12.72 -9.34
C ILE A 224 -10.11 11.25 -9.69
N LYS A 225 -9.53 10.96 -10.86
CA LYS A 225 -9.17 9.59 -11.25
C LYS A 225 -8.11 8.99 -10.31
N LEU A 226 -7.14 9.77 -9.88
CA LEU A 226 -6.12 9.33 -8.92
C LEU A 226 -6.75 8.94 -7.58
N LEU A 227 -7.63 9.78 -7.02
CA LEU A 227 -8.35 9.49 -5.78
C LEU A 227 -9.20 8.20 -5.90
N GLN A 228 -9.85 7.99 -7.05
CA GLN A 228 -10.57 6.75 -7.32
C GLN A 228 -9.64 5.54 -7.38
N ALA A 229 -8.50 5.67 -8.08
CA ALA A 229 -7.51 4.61 -8.20
C ALA A 229 -6.87 4.26 -6.84
N GLU A 230 -6.59 5.24 -5.99
CA GLU A 230 -6.10 5.07 -4.62
C GLU A 230 -7.12 4.32 -3.75
N SER A 231 -8.39 4.68 -3.83
CA SER A 231 -9.47 3.98 -3.12
C SER A 231 -9.58 2.52 -3.56
N GLU A 232 -9.55 2.27 -4.86
CA GLU A 232 -9.60 0.93 -5.42
C GLU A 232 -8.36 0.09 -5.08
N LEU A 233 -7.19 0.73 -5.01
CA LEU A 233 -5.95 0.09 -4.55
C LEU A 233 -6.04 -0.30 -3.08
N ALA A 234 -6.56 0.59 -2.23
CA ALA A 234 -6.76 0.31 -0.81
C ALA A 234 -7.68 -0.90 -0.59
N GLU A 235 -8.79 -1.00 -1.34
CA GLU A 235 -9.69 -2.16 -1.31
C GLU A 235 -9.00 -3.45 -1.77
N ALA A 236 -8.21 -3.38 -2.86
CA ALA A 236 -7.47 -4.52 -3.38
C ALA A 236 -6.41 -5.01 -2.38
N MET A 237 -5.68 -4.09 -1.72
CA MET A 237 -4.71 -4.40 -0.67
C MET A 237 -5.36 -5.00 0.57
N ALA A 238 -6.51 -4.49 1.00
CA ALA A 238 -7.28 -5.06 2.11
C ALA A 238 -7.74 -6.50 1.79
N SER A 239 -8.20 -6.74 0.56
CA SER A 239 -8.58 -8.07 0.09
C SER A 239 -7.39 -9.04 0.03
N LEU A 240 -6.23 -8.57 -0.42
CA LEU A 240 -4.98 -9.33 -0.48
C LEU A 240 -4.52 -9.71 0.94
N ARG A 241 -4.55 -8.78 1.89
CA ARG A 241 -4.20 -9.03 3.29
C ARG A 241 -5.04 -10.16 3.91
N LYS A 242 -6.36 -10.13 3.69
CA LYS A 242 -7.25 -11.21 4.18
C LYS A 242 -6.86 -12.58 3.60
N GLU A 243 -6.46 -12.63 2.33
CA GLU A 243 -6.04 -13.90 1.72
C GLU A 243 -4.66 -14.34 2.23
N THR A 244 -3.74 -13.42 2.49
CA THR A 244 -2.44 -13.69 3.14
C THR A 244 -2.66 -14.32 4.51
N ASP A 245 -3.50 -13.72 5.34
CA ASP A 245 -3.82 -14.24 6.68
C ASP A 245 -4.43 -15.65 6.60
N ARG A 246 -5.26 -15.91 5.57
CA ARG A 246 -5.83 -17.24 5.34
C ARG A 246 -4.78 -18.28 4.95
N VAL A 247 -3.86 -17.95 4.05
CA VAL A 247 -2.78 -18.84 3.63
C VAL A 247 -1.89 -19.17 4.81
N THR A 248 -1.44 -18.16 5.57
CA THR A 248 -0.59 -18.37 6.76
C THR A 248 -1.27 -19.21 7.84
N HIS A 249 -2.59 -19.06 8.01
CA HIS A 249 -3.34 -19.89 8.94
C HIS A 249 -3.36 -21.36 8.50
N ILE A 250 -3.59 -21.64 7.22
CA ILE A 250 -3.58 -23.02 6.68
C ILE A 250 -2.19 -23.63 6.81
N GLU A 251 -1.13 -22.88 6.48
CA GLU A 251 0.27 -23.32 6.62
C GLU A 251 0.60 -23.68 8.07
N SER A 252 0.20 -22.86 9.03
CA SER A 252 0.38 -23.16 10.46
C SER A 252 -0.38 -24.43 10.89
N THR A 253 -1.59 -24.63 10.35
CA THR A 253 -2.39 -25.83 10.62
C THR A 253 -1.70 -27.08 10.06
N ILE A 254 -1.19 -27.02 8.84
CA ILE A 254 -0.42 -28.11 8.22
C ILE A 254 0.79 -28.46 9.08
N THR A 255 1.57 -27.46 9.50
CA THR A 255 2.74 -27.65 10.36
C THR A 255 2.36 -28.36 11.68
N ASN A 256 1.29 -27.94 12.32
CA ASN A 256 0.78 -28.57 13.54
C ASN A 256 0.36 -30.03 13.33
N ILE A 257 -0.28 -30.34 12.20
CA ILE A 257 -0.65 -31.71 11.85
C ILE A 257 0.60 -32.56 11.63
N GLN A 258 1.60 -32.05 10.92
CA GLN A 258 2.88 -32.75 10.66
C GLN A 258 3.63 -33.06 11.96
N VAL A 259 3.68 -32.12 12.90
CA VAL A 259 4.28 -32.35 14.23
C VAL A 259 3.58 -33.46 14.98
N LYS A 260 2.23 -33.47 14.99
CA LYS A 260 1.43 -34.53 15.61
C LYS A 260 1.66 -35.87 14.92
N GLN A 261 1.69 -35.89 13.60
CA GLN A 261 1.96 -37.09 12.80
C GLN A 261 3.32 -37.72 13.15
N THR A 262 4.37 -36.87 13.22
CA THR A 262 5.72 -37.33 13.60
C THR A 262 5.73 -37.93 15.01
N LYS A 263 5.03 -37.29 15.96
CA LYS A 263 4.92 -37.81 17.35
C LYS A 263 4.18 -39.15 17.38
N THR A 264 3.05 -39.28 16.67
CA THR A 264 2.29 -40.55 16.59
C THR A 264 3.15 -41.66 15.95
N PHE A 265 3.92 -41.32 14.89
CA PHE A 265 4.82 -42.28 14.25
C PHE A 265 5.95 -42.76 15.20
N LEU A 266 6.57 -41.84 15.95
CA LEU A 266 7.58 -42.19 16.95
C LEU A 266 7.02 -43.09 18.05
N MET A 267 5.79 -42.86 18.51
CA MET A 267 5.09 -43.71 19.48
C MET A 267 4.81 -45.09 18.89
N LEU A 268 4.35 -45.20 17.65
CA LEU A 268 4.17 -46.47 16.94
C LEU A 268 5.48 -47.24 16.83
N PHE A 269 6.55 -46.57 16.40
CA PHE A 269 7.88 -47.18 16.26
C PHE A 269 8.41 -47.68 17.59
N SER A 270 8.31 -46.89 18.64
CA SER A 270 8.67 -47.28 20.01
C SER A 270 7.90 -48.52 20.50
N SER A 271 6.60 -48.55 20.23
CA SER A 271 5.73 -49.68 20.60
C SER A 271 6.13 -50.99 19.89
N ILE A 272 6.48 -50.89 18.61
CA ILE A 272 6.91 -52.04 17.78
C ILE A 272 8.34 -52.47 18.16
N PHE A 273 9.25 -51.52 18.32
CA PHE A 273 10.66 -51.79 18.66
C PHE A 273 10.81 -52.53 19.97
N PHE A 274 9.97 -52.20 20.99
CA PHE A 274 9.99 -52.88 22.28
C PHE A 274 9.50 -54.34 22.22
N ILE A 275 8.77 -54.71 21.17
CA ILE A 275 8.33 -56.09 20.91
C ILE A 275 9.44 -56.92 20.26
N VAL A 276 10.33 -56.27 19.49
CA VAL A 276 11.34 -56.94 18.62
C VAL A 276 12.76 -56.95 19.27
N SER A 277 13.00 -56.12 20.30
CA SER A 277 14.29 -56.12 21.00
C SER A 277 14.30 -57.21 22.07
N PRO A 278 15.32 -58.11 22.03
CA PRO A 278 15.45 -59.23 22.97
C PRO A 278 15.81 -58.78 24.40
#